data_c41488e32ce10651349b52d43ff6ae5b
#
_entry.id   c41488e32ce10651349b52d43ff6ae5b
#
_cell.length_a   1.000
_cell.length_b   1.000
_cell.length_c   1.000
_cell.angle_alpha   90.00
_cell.angle_beta   90.00
_cell.angle_gamma   90.00
#
_symmetry.space_group_name_H-M   'P 1'
#
loop_
_entity.id
_entity.type
_entity.pdbx_description
1 polymer ?
#
loop_
_entity_poly.entity_id
_entity_poly.type
_entity_poly.pdbx_seq_one_letter_code
_entity_poly.pdbx_strand_id
1 'polypeptide(L)'
;MKKLIMILIVIILVMILVILGYGYIIYRKTIKDKPIAEIVENLREDPDYIKLDKLPKHYIDAVIDVEDHRFKNHGAIDLWAIIRAFFSNLKSKKIAEGGSTITQQTVKQLYFIREKNVINRKLGE
;
A
#
# COMPACT_ATOMS: atom_id res chain seq x y z
N MET A 1 12.25 -36.12 6.72
CA MET A 1 12.57 -34.65 6.66
C MET A 1 12.21 -34.03 5.32
N LYS A 2 12.77 -34.49 4.16
CA LYS A 2 12.48 -33.86 2.84
C LYS A 2 10.99 -33.79 2.47
N LYS A 3 10.20 -34.87 2.70
CA LYS A 3 8.74 -34.89 2.44
C LYS A 3 8.00 -33.86 3.30
N LEU A 4 8.36 -33.67 4.57
CA LEU A 4 7.73 -32.72 5.46
C LEU A 4 8.01 -31.28 5.02
N ILE A 5 9.26 -30.97 4.63
CA ILE A 5 9.66 -29.67 4.07
C ILE A 5 8.88 -29.38 2.79
N MET A 6 8.76 -30.36 1.89
CA MET A 6 8.00 -30.20 0.65
C MET A 6 6.51 -29.91 0.91
N ILE A 7 5.89 -30.62 1.85
CA ILE A 7 4.50 -30.37 2.26
C ILE A 7 4.36 -28.94 2.81
N LEU A 8 5.28 -28.51 3.67
CA LEU A 8 5.27 -27.15 4.23
C LEU A 8 5.38 -26.07 3.13
N ILE A 9 6.28 -26.27 2.16
CA ILE A 9 6.41 -25.35 1.02
C ILE A 9 5.11 -25.29 0.22
N VAL A 10 4.47 -26.43 -0.07
CA VAL A 10 3.20 -26.46 -0.80
C VAL A 10 2.10 -25.73 -0.02
N ILE A 11 2.00 -25.93 1.29
CA ILE A 11 1.03 -25.22 2.13
C ILE A 11 1.26 -23.71 2.07
N ILE A 12 2.51 -23.26 2.18
CA ILE A 12 2.87 -21.83 2.09
C ILE A 12 2.47 -21.27 0.71
N LEU A 13 2.78 -21.98 -0.38
CA LEU A 13 2.43 -21.55 -1.74
C LEU A 13 0.91 -21.46 -1.93
N VAL A 14 0.16 -22.44 -1.46
CA VAL A 14 -1.31 -22.40 -1.51
C VAL A 14 -1.85 -21.22 -0.72
N MET A 15 -1.33 -20.97 0.48
CA MET A 15 -1.74 -19.84 1.31
C MET A 15 -1.46 -18.50 0.61
N ILE A 16 -0.30 -18.35 -0.03
CA ILE A 16 0.03 -17.16 -0.82
C ILE A 16 -0.96 -16.97 -1.98
N LEU A 17 -1.27 -18.03 -2.73
CA LEU A 17 -2.23 -17.97 -3.83
C LEU A 17 -3.64 -17.57 -3.36
N VAL A 18 -4.09 -18.08 -2.21
CA VAL A 18 -5.37 -17.70 -1.61
C VAL A 18 -5.38 -16.22 -1.24
N ILE A 19 -4.31 -15.73 -0.61
CA ILE A 19 -4.19 -14.31 -0.23
C ILE A 19 -4.21 -13.41 -1.47
N LEU A 20 -3.43 -13.74 -2.49
CA LEU A 20 -3.38 -12.99 -3.75
C LEU A 20 -4.73 -13.02 -4.48
N GLY A 21 -5.40 -14.17 -4.53
CA GLY A 21 -6.73 -14.31 -5.13
C GLY A 21 -7.78 -13.47 -4.41
N TYR A 22 -7.78 -13.48 -3.09
CA TYR A 22 -8.68 -12.67 -2.29
C TYR A 22 -8.41 -11.16 -2.47
N GLY A 23 -7.14 -10.75 -2.46
CA GLY A 23 -6.75 -9.36 -2.76
C GLY A 23 -7.20 -8.92 -4.15
N TYR A 24 -7.07 -9.79 -5.16
CA TYR A 24 -7.54 -9.51 -6.52
C TYR A 24 -9.07 -9.33 -6.59
N ILE A 25 -9.85 -10.11 -5.83
CA ILE A 25 -11.31 -9.96 -5.75
C ILE A 25 -11.67 -8.60 -5.16
N ILE A 26 -11.02 -8.20 -4.05
CA ILE A 26 -11.22 -6.90 -3.42
C ILE A 26 -10.91 -5.78 -4.43
N TYR A 27 -9.74 -5.84 -5.06
CA TYR A 27 -9.30 -4.88 -6.08
C TYR A 27 -10.34 -4.72 -7.21
N ARG A 28 -10.77 -5.82 -7.82
CA ARG A 28 -11.76 -5.80 -8.91
C ARG A 28 -13.08 -5.19 -8.48
N LYS A 29 -13.58 -5.54 -7.29
CA LYS A 29 -14.80 -4.96 -6.74
C LYS A 29 -14.65 -3.47 -6.52
N THR A 30 -13.58 -3.04 -5.87
CA THR A 30 -13.32 -1.65 -5.50
C THR A 30 -13.23 -0.74 -6.74
N ILE A 31 -12.49 -1.15 -7.77
CA ILE A 31 -12.37 -0.36 -9.01
C ILE A 31 -13.66 -0.33 -9.83
N LYS A 32 -14.44 -1.43 -9.80
CA LYS A 32 -15.74 -1.46 -10.47
C LYS A 32 -16.75 -0.52 -9.80
N ASP A 33 -16.75 -0.49 -8.46
CA ASP A 33 -17.68 0.33 -7.68
C ASP A 33 -17.32 1.83 -7.72
N LYS A 34 -16.04 2.15 -7.87
CA LYS A 34 -15.52 3.52 -7.94
C LYS A 34 -14.35 3.60 -8.92
N PRO A 35 -14.59 3.89 -10.21
CA PRO A 35 -13.54 4.10 -11.18
C PRO A 35 -12.61 5.25 -10.77
N ILE A 36 -11.29 5.06 -10.91
CA ILE A 36 -10.30 6.07 -10.51
C ILE A 36 -10.49 7.39 -11.27
N ALA A 37 -10.93 7.34 -12.53
CA ALA A 37 -11.18 8.53 -13.33
C ALA A 37 -12.23 9.43 -12.69
N GLU A 38 -13.35 8.84 -12.21
CA GLU A 38 -14.42 9.56 -11.52
C GLU A 38 -13.93 10.18 -10.20
N ILE A 39 -13.12 9.44 -9.42
CA ILE A 39 -12.54 9.98 -8.18
C ILE A 39 -11.64 11.17 -8.47
N VAL A 40 -10.78 11.07 -9.49
CA VAL A 40 -9.85 12.14 -9.87
C VAL A 40 -10.60 13.37 -10.39
N GLU A 41 -11.68 13.17 -11.15
CA GLU A 41 -12.52 14.27 -11.63
C GLU A 41 -13.19 15.01 -10.47
N ASN A 42 -13.83 14.28 -9.55
CA ASN A 42 -14.42 14.86 -8.35
C ASN A 42 -13.40 15.61 -7.49
N LEU A 43 -12.19 15.07 -7.33
CA LEU A 43 -11.13 15.77 -6.60
C LEU A 43 -10.67 17.06 -7.28
N ARG A 44 -10.65 17.10 -8.61
CA ARG A 44 -10.27 18.30 -9.38
C ARG A 44 -11.32 19.40 -9.35
N GLU A 45 -12.57 19.05 -9.09
CA GLU A 45 -13.69 19.99 -8.92
C GLU A 45 -13.74 20.57 -7.50
N ASP A 46 -13.01 19.99 -6.54
CA ASP A 46 -12.94 20.51 -5.17
C ASP A 46 -12.29 21.90 -5.15
N PRO A 47 -12.93 22.91 -4.54
CA PRO A 47 -12.36 24.28 -4.44
C PRO A 47 -10.99 24.33 -3.77
N ASP A 48 -10.69 23.38 -2.88
CA ASP A 48 -9.44 23.30 -2.16
C ASP A 48 -8.36 22.49 -2.91
N TYR A 49 -8.68 21.98 -4.11
CA TYR A 49 -7.75 21.20 -4.91
C TYR A 49 -6.59 22.05 -5.43
N ILE A 50 -5.38 21.70 -5.05
CA ILE A 50 -4.16 22.36 -5.52
C ILE A 50 -3.43 21.43 -6.49
N LYS A 51 -3.19 21.88 -7.72
CA LYS A 51 -2.39 21.15 -8.71
C LYS A 51 -0.94 21.00 -8.25
N LEU A 52 -0.32 19.86 -8.60
CA LEU A 52 1.05 19.55 -8.19
C LEU A 52 2.08 20.60 -8.63
N ASP A 53 1.89 21.21 -9.82
CA ASP A 53 2.74 22.28 -10.35
C ASP A 53 2.63 23.60 -9.56
N LYS A 54 1.62 23.75 -8.73
CA LYS A 54 1.42 24.90 -7.83
C LYS A 54 2.01 24.69 -6.44
N LEU A 55 2.39 23.46 -6.11
CA LEU A 55 3.02 23.18 -4.82
C LEU A 55 4.51 23.55 -4.85
N PRO A 56 5.02 24.15 -3.77
CA PRO A 56 6.44 24.43 -3.65
C PRO A 56 7.28 23.15 -3.74
N LYS A 57 8.37 23.19 -4.49
CA LYS A 57 9.24 22.02 -4.67
C LYS A 57 9.72 21.43 -3.34
N HIS A 58 10.12 22.28 -2.40
CA HIS A 58 10.60 21.84 -1.09
C HIS A 58 9.52 21.10 -0.27
N TYR A 59 8.22 21.42 -0.46
CA TYR A 59 7.13 20.68 0.16
C TYR A 59 7.01 19.27 -0.42
N ILE A 60 7.07 19.17 -1.76
CA ILE A 60 7.02 17.87 -2.45
C ILE A 60 8.20 17.00 -2.03
N ASP A 61 9.41 17.56 -2.01
CA ASP A 61 10.63 16.86 -1.61
C ASP A 61 10.51 16.40 -0.14
N ALA A 62 10.04 17.24 0.78
CA ALA A 62 9.84 16.89 2.18
C ALA A 62 8.83 15.74 2.37
N VAL A 63 7.71 15.74 1.65
CA VAL A 63 6.73 14.65 1.70
C VAL A 63 7.37 13.33 1.24
N ILE A 64 8.13 13.36 0.13
CA ILE A 64 8.81 12.17 -0.38
C ILE A 64 9.85 11.67 0.64
N ASP A 65 10.65 12.56 1.19
CA ASP A 65 11.74 12.19 2.12
C ASP A 65 11.21 11.60 3.44
N VAL A 66 10.08 12.10 3.92
CA VAL A 66 9.49 11.65 5.20
C VAL A 66 8.65 10.40 5.04
N GLU A 67 7.79 10.35 4.02
CA GLU A 67 6.81 9.28 3.86
C GLU A 67 7.36 8.10 3.05
N ASP A 68 8.19 8.38 2.04
CA ASP A 68 8.66 7.35 1.10
C ASP A 68 9.92 7.81 0.35
N HIS A 69 11.04 7.94 1.05
CA HIS A 69 12.29 8.50 0.51
C HIS A 69 12.80 7.79 -0.77
N ARG A 70 12.31 6.59 -1.05
CA ARG A 70 12.64 5.83 -2.26
C ARG A 70 11.56 5.84 -3.33
N PHE A 71 10.53 6.68 -3.18
CA PHE A 71 9.35 6.75 -4.06
C PHE A 71 9.68 6.67 -5.56
N LYS A 72 10.76 7.31 -5.99
CA LYS A 72 11.22 7.32 -7.40
C LYS A 72 11.93 6.04 -7.84
N ASN A 73 12.25 5.13 -6.91
CA ASN A 73 13.11 3.96 -7.13
C ASN A 73 12.39 2.62 -6.97
N HIS A 74 11.08 2.64 -6.73
CA HIS A 74 10.25 1.43 -6.62
C HIS A 74 8.87 1.65 -7.28
N GLY A 75 8.06 0.60 -7.36
CA GLY A 75 6.68 0.67 -7.86
C GLY A 75 5.66 0.96 -6.75
N ALA A 76 4.50 0.31 -6.82
CA ALA A 76 3.45 0.48 -5.81
C ALA A 76 3.88 0.03 -4.40
N ILE A 77 4.82 -0.92 -4.30
CA ILE A 77 5.31 -1.52 -3.06
C ILE A 77 6.83 -1.37 -3.01
N ASP A 78 7.38 -0.94 -1.88
CA ASP A 78 8.82 -0.97 -1.58
C ASP A 78 9.16 -2.16 -0.68
N LEU A 79 9.65 -3.25 -1.26
CA LEU A 79 10.04 -4.45 -0.52
C LEU A 79 11.19 -4.17 0.47
N TRP A 80 12.12 -3.26 0.15
CA TRP A 80 13.20 -2.87 1.04
C TRP A 80 12.69 -2.12 2.27
N ALA A 81 11.72 -1.22 2.09
CA ALA A 81 11.07 -0.53 3.20
C ALA A 81 10.34 -1.52 4.12
N ILE A 82 9.64 -2.51 3.57
CA ILE A 82 8.96 -3.56 4.34
C ILE A 82 9.97 -4.38 5.15
N ILE A 83 11.06 -4.84 4.52
CA ILE A 83 12.11 -5.62 5.19
C ILE A 83 12.76 -4.80 6.31
N ARG A 84 13.11 -3.55 6.03
CA ARG A 84 13.71 -2.63 7.01
C ARG A 84 12.77 -2.41 8.20
N ALA A 85 11.50 -2.08 7.94
CA ALA A 85 10.49 -1.88 8.98
C ALA A 85 10.29 -3.14 9.82
N PHE A 86 10.29 -4.33 9.21
CA PHE A 86 10.19 -5.60 9.94
C PHE A 86 11.34 -5.77 10.94
N PHE A 87 12.58 -5.60 10.49
CA PHE A 87 13.75 -5.75 11.38
C PHE A 87 13.84 -4.65 12.45
N SER A 88 13.49 -3.40 12.11
CA SER A 88 13.45 -2.29 13.04
C SER A 88 12.40 -2.54 14.15
N ASN A 89 11.20 -2.96 13.78
CA ASN A 89 10.12 -3.26 14.71
C ASN A 89 10.44 -4.48 15.59
N LEU A 90 11.07 -5.50 15.02
CA LEU A 90 11.51 -6.68 15.78
C LEU A 90 12.56 -6.29 16.83
N LYS A 91 13.53 -5.46 16.47
CA LYS A 91 14.59 -4.97 17.37
C LYS A 91 14.03 -4.06 18.47
N SER A 92 13.13 -3.15 18.13
CA SER A 92 12.54 -2.20 19.09
C SER A 92 11.44 -2.82 19.96
N LYS A 93 10.96 -4.04 19.65
CA LYS A 93 9.82 -4.72 20.28
C LYS A 93 8.53 -3.87 20.28
N LYS A 94 8.42 -2.94 19.36
CA LYS A 94 7.24 -2.07 19.16
C LYS A 94 7.19 -1.62 17.69
N ILE A 95 6.03 -1.13 17.25
CA ILE A 95 5.87 -0.56 15.91
C ILE A 95 6.56 0.82 15.89
N ALA A 96 7.81 0.85 15.47
CA ALA A 96 8.64 2.06 15.40
C ALA A 96 8.68 2.63 13.97
N GLU A 97 8.59 1.78 12.95
CA GLU A 97 8.63 2.19 11.54
C GLU A 97 7.49 1.56 10.74
N GLY A 98 6.96 2.32 9.77
CA GLY A 98 6.06 1.84 8.73
C GLY A 98 6.81 1.51 7.45
N GLY A 99 6.28 0.58 6.66
CA GLY A 99 6.81 0.23 5.33
C GLY A 99 5.82 0.53 4.20
N SER A 100 4.80 1.37 4.45
CA SER A 100 3.80 1.72 3.44
C SER A 100 4.33 2.83 2.53
N THR A 101 4.13 2.69 1.22
CA THR A 101 4.51 3.69 0.22
C THR A 101 3.50 4.82 0.09
N ILE A 102 3.87 5.94 -0.53
CA ILE A 102 2.93 7.02 -0.89
C ILE A 102 1.79 6.46 -1.75
N THR A 103 2.09 5.56 -2.69
CA THR A 103 1.07 4.91 -3.53
C THR A 103 0.04 4.16 -2.70
N GLN A 104 0.47 3.34 -1.74
CA GLN A 104 -0.44 2.61 -0.85
C GLN A 104 -1.25 3.55 0.04
N GLN A 105 -0.62 4.62 0.55
CA GLN A 105 -1.33 5.63 1.34
C GLN A 105 -2.39 6.34 0.51
N THR A 106 -2.09 6.67 -0.76
CA THR A 106 -3.05 7.27 -1.68
C THR A 106 -4.25 6.35 -1.93
N VAL A 107 -4.00 5.09 -2.26
CA VAL A 107 -5.08 4.09 -2.45
C VAL A 107 -5.94 3.97 -1.18
N LYS A 108 -5.31 3.92 0.00
CA LYS A 108 -6.03 3.92 1.27
C LYS A 108 -6.96 5.12 1.42
N GLN A 109 -6.50 6.32 1.11
CA GLN A 109 -7.30 7.55 1.23
C GLN A 109 -8.46 7.58 0.23
N LEU A 110 -8.23 7.16 -1.01
CA LEU A 110 -9.23 7.22 -2.06
C LEU A 110 -10.32 6.14 -1.91
N TYR A 111 -9.94 4.93 -1.50
CA TYR A 111 -10.84 3.79 -1.54
C TYR A 111 -11.20 3.20 -0.18
N PHE A 112 -10.28 3.26 0.80
CA PHE A 112 -10.37 2.50 2.04
C PHE A 112 -10.41 3.34 3.32
N ILE A 113 -10.65 4.65 3.22
CA ILE A 113 -10.68 5.53 4.40
C ILE A 113 -11.74 5.11 5.43
N ARG A 114 -12.84 4.52 4.98
CA ARG A 114 -13.95 4.04 5.83
C ARG A 114 -13.90 2.54 6.11
N GLU A 115 -12.92 1.81 5.55
CA GLU A 115 -12.80 0.38 5.76
C GLU A 115 -12.24 0.08 7.16
N LYS A 116 -13.07 -0.51 7.99
CA LYS A 116 -12.73 -0.85 9.38
C LYS A 116 -11.90 -2.13 9.49
N ASN A 117 -12.04 -3.03 8.51
CA ASN A 117 -11.29 -4.28 8.48
C ASN A 117 -9.88 -4.03 7.95
N VAL A 118 -8.91 -4.08 8.87
CA VAL A 118 -7.49 -3.83 8.55
C VAL A 118 -6.94 -4.80 7.50
N ILE A 119 -7.38 -6.07 7.54
CA ILE A 119 -6.92 -7.09 6.59
C ILE A 119 -7.45 -6.79 5.19
N ASN A 120 -8.76 -6.54 5.04
CA ASN A 120 -9.37 -6.19 3.75
C ASN A 120 -8.71 -4.95 3.15
N ARG A 121 -8.49 -3.94 3.98
CA ARG A 121 -7.80 -2.72 3.56
C ARG A 121 -6.39 -3.01 3.07
N LYS A 122 -5.58 -3.74 3.84
CA LYS A 122 -4.19 -4.04 3.49
C LYS A 122 -4.04 -4.95 2.27
N LEU A 123 -5.01 -5.80 1.99
CA LEU A 123 -5.03 -6.63 0.79
C LEU A 123 -5.52 -5.87 -0.44
N GLY A 124 -6.31 -4.81 -0.26
CA GLY A 124 -6.82 -3.96 -1.34
C GLY A 124 -5.88 -2.80 -1.72
N GLU A 125 -5.05 -2.34 -0.79
CA GLU A 125 -3.98 -1.34 -1.01
C GLU A 125 -2.87 -1.90 -1.91
#